data_3e8ac2c84181df4ae786a6e8dd906039
#
_entry.id   3e8ac2c84181df4ae786a6e8dd906039
#
_cell.length_a   1.000
_cell.length_b   1.000
_cell.length_c   1.000
_cell.angle_alpha   90.00
_cell.angle_beta   90.00
_cell.angle_gamma   90.00
#
_symmetry.space_group_name_H-M   'P 1'
#
loop_
_entity.id
_entity.type
_entity.pdbx_description
1 polymer ?
#
loop_
_entity_poly.entity_id
_entity_poly.type
_entity_poly.pdbx_seq_one_letter_code
_entity_poly.pdbx_strand_id
1 'polypeptide(L)'
;MKVGRVVGTVVATIEAPVFQDRKLLLCDVLDASGRPDGSYIIATDTVGAGAGETVLIIDEGNSARQIVGLAVGPIRSIVVGVVDELLVDGEVVVRDGISPAS
;
A
#
# COMPACT_ATOMS: atom_id res chain seq x y z
N MET A 1 -8.36 3.92 -4.81
CA MET A 1 -7.36 4.32 -3.80
C MET A 1 -7.76 3.74 -2.44
N LYS A 2 -6.80 3.24 -1.72
CA LYS A 2 -7.04 2.56 -0.45
C LYS A 2 -6.01 2.98 0.58
N VAL A 3 -6.37 2.87 1.85
CA VAL A 3 -5.44 2.98 2.96
C VAL A 3 -5.16 1.57 3.48
N GLY A 4 -3.89 1.26 3.67
CA GLY A 4 -3.49 -0.05 4.14
C GLY A 4 -2.42 0.02 5.22
N ARG A 5 -2.21 -1.09 5.91
CA ARG A 5 -1.09 -1.24 6.84
C ARG A 5 -0.18 -2.35 6.33
N VAL A 6 1.10 -2.04 6.23
CA VAL A 6 2.10 -3.02 5.79
C VAL A 6 2.25 -4.08 6.87
N VAL A 7 2.00 -5.34 6.51
CA VAL A 7 2.12 -6.48 7.42
C VAL A 7 3.27 -7.40 7.05
N GLY A 8 3.82 -7.25 5.86
CA GLY A 8 4.97 -8.05 5.45
C GLY A 8 5.50 -7.68 4.09
N THR A 9 6.60 -8.31 3.73
CA THR A 9 7.22 -8.21 2.42
C THR A 9 6.99 -9.52 1.67
N VAL A 10 6.59 -9.40 0.41
CA VAL A 10 6.41 -10.59 -0.43
C VAL A 10 7.74 -10.90 -1.11
N VAL A 11 8.23 -12.11 -0.86
CA VAL A 11 9.43 -12.62 -1.53
C VAL A 11 8.98 -13.66 -2.54
N ALA A 12 9.15 -13.34 -3.82
CA ALA A 12 8.68 -14.20 -4.90
C ALA A 12 9.66 -14.12 -6.08
N THR A 13 9.73 -15.21 -6.85
CA THR A 13 10.43 -15.17 -8.12
C THR A 13 9.50 -14.59 -9.17
N ILE A 14 9.83 -13.40 -9.66
CA ILE A 14 9.01 -12.69 -10.64
C ILE A 14 9.85 -12.49 -11.90
N GLU A 15 9.37 -13.04 -13.01
CA GLU A 15 10.08 -12.96 -14.28
C GLU A 15 9.70 -11.72 -15.08
N ALA A 16 8.54 -11.12 -14.82
CA ALA A 16 8.12 -9.92 -15.52
C ALA A 16 9.08 -8.75 -15.22
N PRO A 17 9.70 -8.12 -16.22
CA PRO A 17 10.70 -7.07 -16.00
C PRO A 17 10.18 -5.90 -15.19
N VAL A 18 8.89 -5.62 -15.25
CA VAL A 18 8.23 -4.52 -14.53
C VAL A 18 8.40 -4.63 -13.01
N PHE A 19 8.59 -5.84 -12.50
CA PHE A 19 8.76 -6.07 -11.06
C PHE A 19 10.21 -6.25 -10.64
N GLN A 20 11.14 -6.29 -11.58
CA GLN A 20 12.56 -6.41 -11.23
C GLN A 20 12.99 -5.17 -10.45
N ASP A 21 13.78 -5.38 -9.40
CA ASP A 21 14.22 -4.32 -8.50
C ASP A 21 13.09 -3.59 -7.76
N ARG A 22 11.89 -4.18 -7.74
CA ARG A 22 10.75 -3.64 -7.00
C ARG A 22 10.49 -4.48 -5.76
N LYS A 23 10.26 -3.80 -4.65
CA LYS A 23 9.83 -4.46 -3.41
C LYS A 23 8.31 -4.57 -3.41
N LEU A 24 7.82 -5.76 -3.11
CA LEU A 24 6.38 -6.02 -2.97
C LEU A 24 6.01 -6.10 -1.49
N LEU A 25 4.93 -5.45 -1.14
CA LEU A 25 4.44 -5.41 0.24
C LEU A 25 3.08 -6.09 0.33
N LEU A 26 2.90 -6.85 1.40
CA LEU A 26 1.59 -7.36 1.78
C LEU A 26 0.98 -6.37 2.75
N CYS A 27 -0.20 -5.85 2.41
CA CYS A 27 -0.88 -4.83 3.20
C CYS A 27 -2.29 -5.28 3.56
N ASP A 28 -2.67 -5.12 4.83
CA ASP A 28 -4.06 -5.19 5.22
C ASP A 28 -4.77 -3.93 4.72
N VAL A 29 -5.95 -4.09 4.15
CA VAL A 29 -6.79 -2.94 3.78
C VAL A 29 -7.52 -2.47 5.03
N LEU A 30 -7.49 -1.16 5.29
CA LEU A 30 -8.08 -0.59 6.48
C LEU A 30 -9.44 0.03 6.16
N ASP A 31 -10.36 -0.08 7.13
CA ASP A 31 -11.65 0.59 7.08
C ASP A 31 -11.57 2.01 7.65
N ALA A 32 -12.69 2.71 7.72
CA ALA A 32 -12.75 4.08 8.22
C ALA A 32 -12.40 4.22 9.70
N SER A 33 -12.36 3.13 10.45
CA SER A 33 -11.93 3.15 11.85
C SER A 33 -10.42 2.93 12.00
N GLY A 34 -9.71 2.72 10.89
CA GLY A 34 -8.28 2.42 10.90
C GLY A 34 -7.97 0.95 11.20
N ARG A 35 -8.96 0.08 11.14
CA ARG A 35 -8.81 -1.34 11.43
C ARG A 35 -8.87 -2.16 10.15
N PRO A 36 -8.21 -3.34 10.12
CA PRO A 36 -8.31 -4.22 8.96
C PRO A 36 -9.77 -4.61 8.66
N ASP A 37 -10.13 -4.54 7.39
CA ASP A 37 -11.49 -4.91 6.96
C ASP A 37 -11.63 -6.39 6.61
N GLY A 38 -10.56 -7.18 6.77
CA GLY A 38 -10.53 -8.59 6.46
C GLY A 38 -9.97 -8.90 5.07
N SER A 39 -9.68 -7.88 4.28
CA SER A 39 -9.03 -8.05 2.97
C SER A 39 -7.59 -7.57 3.02
N TYR A 40 -6.81 -8.00 2.05
CA TYR A 40 -5.43 -7.56 1.91
C TYR A 40 -5.08 -7.41 0.42
N ILE A 41 -3.99 -6.72 0.19
CA ILE A 41 -3.53 -6.41 -1.16
C ILE A 41 -2.01 -6.53 -1.21
N ILE A 42 -1.50 -6.95 -2.36
CA ILE A 42 -0.06 -6.93 -2.62
C ILE A 42 0.21 -5.73 -3.52
N ALA A 43 1.09 -4.86 -3.09
CA ALA A 43 1.38 -3.61 -3.77
C ALA A 43 2.88 -3.41 -3.97
N THR A 44 3.24 -2.76 -5.06
CA THR A 44 4.62 -2.37 -5.33
C THR A 44 4.98 -1.16 -4.47
N ASP A 45 6.10 -1.24 -3.76
CA ASP A 45 6.57 -0.14 -2.93
C ASP A 45 7.39 0.86 -3.76
N THR A 46 7.02 2.13 -3.68
CA THR A 46 7.78 3.23 -4.31
C THR A 46 8.32 4.23 -3.29
N VAL A 47 8.07 4.02 -2.00
CA VAL A 47 8.39 5.01 -0.96
C VAL A 47 9.27 4.46 0.16
N GLY A 48 9.59 3.16 0.14
CA GLY A 48 10.40 2.56 1.18
C GLY A 48 9.64 2.28 2.47
N ALA A 49 8.36 1.95 2.37
CA ALA A 49 7.55 1.66 3.55
C ALA A 49 7.97 0.36 4.23
N GLY A 50 7.88 0.34 5.53
CA GLY A 50 8.21 -0.82 6.37
C GLY A 50 7.00 -1.41 7.07
N ALA A 51 7.18 -2.60 7.64
CA ALA A 51 6.12 -3.29 8.38
C ALA A 51 5.61 -2.42 9.53
N GLY A 52 4.30 -2.41 9.70
CA GLY A 52 3.62 -1.59 10.71
C GLY A 52 3.24 -0.21 10.24
N GLU A 53 3.81 0.28 9.14
CA GLU A 53 3.44 1.60 8.62
C GLU A 53 2.10 1.58 7.90
N THR A 54 1.35 2.68 8.03
CA THR A 54 0.11 2.89 7.29
C THR A 54 0.46 3.60 5.98
N VAL A 55 -0.08 3.10 4.89
CA VAL A 55 0.30 3.55 3.54
C VAL A 55 -0.92 3.89 2.71
N LEU A 56 -0.70 4.75 1.72
CA LEU A 56 -1.69 5.09 0.72
C LEU A 56 -1.41 4.27 -0.53
N ILE A 57 -2.41 3.55 -1.01
CA ILE A 57 -2.29 2.61 -2.12
C ILE A 57 -3.17 3.06 -3.28
N ILE A 58 -2.58 3.18 -4.46
CA ILE A 58 -3.33 3.32 -5.71
C ILE A 58 -3.54 1.93 -6.27
N ASP A 59 -4.80 1.60 -6.54
CA ASP A 59 -5.24 0.28 -6.95
C ASP A 59 -5.80 0.29 -8.39
N GLU A 60 -5.51 1.33 -9.14
CA GLU A 60 -6.00 1.50 -10.50
C GLU A 60 -4.85 1.30 -11.48
N GLY A 61 -4.94 0.27 -12.34
CA GLY A 61 -3.86 -0.15 -13.19
C GLY A 61 -3.22 0.96 -14.02
N ASN A 62 -4.02 1.84 -14.62
CA ASN A 62 -3.49 2.92 -15.46
C ASN A 62 -2.70 3.94 -14.62
N SER A 63 -3.25 4.36 -13.49
CA SER A 63 -2.56 5.28 -12.58
C SER A 63 -1.27 4.68 -12.05
N ALA A 64 -1.31 3.41 -11.69
CA ALA A 64 -0.13 2.71 -11.20
C ALA A 64 0.97 2.65 -12.26
N ARG A 65 0.61 2.37 -13.51
CA ARG A 65 1.58 2.35 -14.61
C ARG A 65 2.23 3.71 -14.83
N GLN A 66 1.45 4.78 -14.75
CA GLN A 66 1.98 6.14 -14.91
C GLN A 66 3.02 6.46 -13.84
N ILE A 67 2.75 6.08 -12.61
CA ILE A 67 3.66 6.36 -11.49
C ILE A 67 4.99 5.65 -11.66
N VAL A 68 4.98 4.42 -12.15
CA VAL A 68 6.23 3.67 -12.38
C VAL A 68 6.83 3.89 -13.76
N GLY A 69 6.20 4.72 -14.59
CA GLY A 69 6.72 5.05 -15.91
C GLY A 69 6.55 3.95 -16.95
N LEU A 70 5.58 3.06 -16.76
CA LEU A 70 5.32 1.95 -17.67
C LEU A 70 4.03 2.16 -18.45
N ALA A 71 4.11 1.92 -19.77
CA ALA A 71 2.95 2.02 -20.64
C ALA A 71 2.05 0.77 -20.53
N VAL A 72 2.65 -0.39 -20.31
CA VAL A 72 1.96 -1.68 -20.20
C VAL A 72 2.62 -2.50 -19.10
N GLY A 73 1.86 -3.43 -18.53
CA GLY A 73 2.37 -4.35 -17.51
C GLY A 73 1.29 -4.80 -16.55
N PRO A 74 1.57 -5.80 -15.71
CA PRO A 74 0.61 -6.35 -14.78
C PRO A 74 0.49 -5.58 -13.46
N ILE A 75 1.13 -4.42 -13.32
CA ILE A 75 1.05 -3.63 -12.10
C ILE A 75 -0.36 -3.12 -11.90
N ARG A 76 -0.94 -3.40 -10.75
CA ARG A 76 -2.28 -3.00 -10.36
C ARG A 76 -2.30 -2.09 -9.16
N SER A 77 -1.43 -2.36 -8.19
CA SER A 77 -1.44 -1.65 -6.92
C SER A 77 -0.06 -1.12 -6.62
N ILE A 78 0.01 0.14 -6.23
CA ILE A 78 1.26 0.82 -5.88
C ILE A 78 1.07 1.56 -4.57
N VAL A 79 2.04 1.41 -3.67
CA VAL A 79 2.15 2.25 -2.47
C VAL A 79 2.79 3.57 -2.90
N VAL A 80 2.07 4.66 -2.75
CA VAL A 80 2.51 5.98 -3.20
C VAL A 80 2.82 6.94 -2.07
N GLY A 81 2.54 6.59 -0.84
CA GLY A 81 2.82 7.44 0.31
C GLY A 81 2.68 6.72 1.62
N VAL A 82 3.26 7.31 2.67
CA VAL A 82 3.05 6.92 4.06
C VAL A 82 2.02 7.86 4.65
N VAL A 83 1.01 7.30 5.29
CA VAL A 83 -0.05 8.08 5.95
C VAL A 83 0.39 8.40 7.36
N ASP A 84 0.64 9.66 7.63
CA ASP A 84 1.06 10.10 8.97
C ASP A 84 -0.14 10.19 9.90
N GLU A 85 -1.26 10.68 9.38
CA GLU A 85 -2.47 10.87 10.18
C GLU A 85 -3.70 10.69 9.30
N LEU A 86 -4.71 10.02 9.84
CA LEU A 86 -6.03 9.88 9.22
C LEU A 86 -7.08 10.36 10.20
N LEU A 87 -7.91 11.30 9.74
CA LEU A 87 -9.01 11.86 10.51
C LEU A 87 -10.33 11.41 9.88
N VAL A 88 -11.23 10.89 10.69
CA VAL A 88 -12.57 10.50 10.26
C VAL A 88 -13.57 11.13 11.21
N ASP A 89 -14.47 11.95 10.69
CA ASP A 89 -15.47 12.69 11.49
C ASP A 89 -14.82 13.49 12.63
N GLY A 90 -13.66 14.07 12.36
CA GLY A 90 -12.91 14.86 13.34
C GLY A 90 -12.09 14.06 14.33
N GLU A 91 -12.10 12.75 14.26
CA GLU A 91 -11.34 11.89 15.16
C GLU A 91 -10.12 11.30 14.46
N VAL A 92 -9.01 11.23 15.19
CA VAL A 92 -7.78 10.64 14.67
C VAL A 92 -7.86 9.12 14.79
N VAL A 93 -7.88 8.42 13.65
CA VAL A 93 -7.92 6.96 13.61
C VAL A 93 -6.56 6.35 13.24
N VAL A 94 -5.65 7.15 12.68
CA VAL A 94 -4.24 6.79 12.46
C VAL A 94 -3.40 7.93 12.98
N ARG A 95 -2.38 7.63 13.78
CA ARG A 95 -1.48 8.63 14.35
C ARG A 95 -0.04 8.16 14.14
N ASP A 96 0.82 9.05 13.65
CA ASP A 96 2.23 8.78 13.38
C ASP A 96 2.43 7.54 12.49
N GLY A 97 1.50 7.34 11.53
CA GLY A 97 1.54 6.22 10.62
C GLY A 97 1.09 4.89 11.22
N ILE A 98 0.63 4.88 12.47
CA ILE A 98 0.23 3.65 13.17
C ILE A 98 -1.28 3.61 13.33
N SER A 99 -1.91 2.55 12.81
CA SER A 99 -3.34 2.32 13.00
C SER A 99 -3.59 1.65 14.35
N PRO A 100 -4.78 1.83 14.96
CA PRO A 100 -5.09 1.25 16.26
C PRO A 100 -5.18 -0.27 16.27
N ALA A 101 -5.47 -0.88 15.12
CA ALA A 101 -5.54 -2.33 15.01
C ALA A 101 -4.16 -2.88 14.68
N SER A 102 -3.58 -3.60 15.58
CA SER A 102 -2.26 -4.23 15.41
C SER A 102 -2.38 -5.72 15.29
#